data_a77b3c21b56dcb052958fc24bdda8fe7
#
_entry.id   a77b3c21b56dcb052958fc24bdda8fe7
#
_cell.length_a   1.000
_cell.length_b   1.000
_cell.length_c   1.000
_cell.angle_alpha   90.00
_cell.angle_beta   90.00
_cell.angle_gamma   90.00
#
_symmetry.space_group_name_H-M   'P 1'
#
loop_
_entity.id
_entity.type
_entity.pdbx_description
1 polymer ?
#
loop_
_entity_poly.entity_id
_entity_poly.type
_entity_poly.pdbx_seq_one_letter_code
_entity_poly.pdbx_strand_id
1 'polypeptide(L)'
;MAEKGTARAPNIVLIMADDLGYKELGCYGQEKIKTPNIDRLAAEGMKFIQYYAGSAVCAPSRCNLMTGMHGGHAYIRDNFGMKKPAPNRFGGQLPIPETIPTIAKTLKEQGYATGCFGKWGLGPQGSTGDPLKQGFDHFYGYNCQSNAHNLYPEYLENDNGIHELEGNDGGLTGKHYAPQLIADRALGFVRQNKDHPFFLYYPTVIPHLALQVPEADLTEYKGLFPETPYNGKSYLPHDTPKACYAAMISFMDRQVGRLMALLKELNLDDNTVVLFTSDNGTTHLKEQVDADFFDSVGPLRGLKGELYEGGIRVPLVARWPGNIAADTSSEHLAAHYDLPATLADIAGASFDNATDGISMLPSLLGQTDKQKAHDFLFWDFAGYGGQTAVRMGDWKGIRQNLQKNPDAPLELYNLKQDIGEQHNVADEFPEIAAKIEAIICRERTVPEVEKFRFGKYGNTTE
;
A
#
# COMPACT_ATOMS: atom_id res chain seq x y z
N MET A 1 -2.75 18.97 44.34
CA MET A 1 -2.00 18.17 43.32
C MET A 1 -2.99 17.89 42.24
N ALA A 2 -2.85 18.52 41.06
CA ALA A 2 -3.67 18.19 39.91
C ALA A 2 -3.28 16.79 39.46
N GLU A 3 -4.23 15.87 39.40
CA GLU A 3 -4.03 14.59 38.73
C GLU A 3 -3.52 14.87 37.31
N LYS A 4 -2.33 14.36 36.97
CA LYS A 4 -1.91 14.26 35.55
C LYS A 4 -2.92 13.33 34.90
N GLY A 5 -3.94 13.89 34.24
CA GLY A 5 -4.81 13.13 33.39
C GLY A 5 -3.91 12.30 32.44
N THR A 6 -4.10 11.00 32.41
CA THR A 6 -3.44 10.11 31.46
C THR A 6 -3.71 10.69 30.07
N ALA A 7 -2.63 11.12 29.37
CA ALA A 7 -2.77 11.65 28.02
C ALA A 7 -3.52 10.62 27.17
N ARG A 8 -4.56 11.06 26.48
CA ARG A 8 -5.36 10.19 25.58
C ARG A 8 -4.43 9.58 24.54
N ALA A 9 -4.55 8.27 24.30
CA ALA A 9 -3.85 7.60 23.23
C ALA A 9 -4.09 8.32 21.87
N PRO A 10 -3.08 8.48 21.03
CA PRO A 10 -3.21 9.21 19.77
C PRO A 10 -4.15 8.49 18.80
N ASN A 11 -4.89 9.22 18.00
CA ASN A 11 -5.59 8.65 16.85
C ASN A 11 -4.57 8.25 15.78
N ILE A 12 -4.89 7.21 15.02
CA ILE A 12 -4.05 6.69 13.95
C ILE A 12 -4.83 6.73 12.64
N VAL A 13 -4.27 7.38 11.65
CA VAL A 13 -4.80 7.42 10.28
C VAL A 13 -3.74 6.88 9.34
N LEU A 14 -4.06 5.79 8.63
CA LEU A 14 -3.23 5.20 7.59
C LEU A 14 -3.95 5.28 6.25
N ILE A 15 -3.45 6.14 5.36
CA ILE A 15 -3.95 6.33 4.00
C ILE A 15 -3.04 5.55 3.06
N MET A 16 -3.61 4.71 2.20
CA MET A 16 -2.86 3.95 1.22
C MET A 16 -3.46 4.12 -0.17
N ALA A 17 -2.67 4.66 -1.10
CA ALA A 17 -3.00 4.69 -2.52
C ALA A 17 -2.89 3.29 -3.14
N ASP A 18 -3.52 3.08 -4.28
CA ASP A 18 -3.52 1.84 -5.06
C ASP A 18 -2.79 2.10 -6.39
N ASP A 19 -1.61 1.49 -6.60
CA ASP A 19 -0.76 1.68 -7.77
C ASP A 19 -0.15 3.09 -7.93
N LEU A 20 0.19 3.78 -6.85
CA LEU A 20 0.85 5.09 -6.93
C LEU A 20 2.38 4.92 -6.98
N GLY A 21 3.01 5.44 -8.03
CA GLY A 21 4.45 5.39 -8.22
C GLY A 21 5.23 6.29 -7.25
N TYR A 22 6.52 5.96 -7.06
CA TYR A 22 7.41 6.65 -6.12
C TYR A 22 7.47 8.17 -6.35
N LYS A 23 7.43 8.62 -7.62
CA LYS A 23 7.58 10.03 -8.00
C LYS A 23 6.26 10.67 -8.47
N GLU A 24 5.11 10.17 -8.05
CA GLU A 24 3.81 10.71 -8.46
C GLU A 24 3.21 11.74 -7.50
N LEU A 25 3.98 12.15 -6.48
CA LEU A 25 3.63 13.24 -5.56
C LEU A 25 4.59 14.42 -5.72
N GLY A 26 4.10 15.66 -5.59
CA GLY A 26 4.93 16.86 -5.69
C GLY A 26 6.09 16.84 -4.70
N CYS A 27 5.89 16.42 -3.46
CA CYS A 27 6.93 16.27 -2.45
C CYS A 27 7.99 15.20 -2.77
N TYR A 28 7.75 14.32 -3.75
CA TYR A 28 8.73 13.37 -4.32
C TYR A 28 9.20 13.77 -5.72
N GLY A 29 8.87 14.99 -6.20
CA GLY A 29 9.38 15.57 -7.44
C GLY A 29 8.46 15.44 -8.65
N GLN A 30 7.17 15.20 -8.47
CA GLN A 30 6.18 15.28 -9.56
C GLN A 30 5.91 16.72 -9.96
N GLU A 31 5.97 17.02 -11.26
CA GLU A 31 5.81 18.37 -11.80
C GLU A 31 4.51 18.55 -12.59
N LYS A 32 3.91 17.47 -13.08
CA LYS A 32 2.73 17.50 -13.98
C LYS A 32 1.42 17.24 -13.24
N ILE A 33 1.47 16.54 -12.11
CA ILE A 33 0.31 16.17 -11.30
C ILE A 33 0.36 16.97 -9.99
N LYS A 34 -0.75 17.59 -9.61
CA LYS A 34 -0.81 18.46 -8.43
C LYS A 34 -1.28 17.68 -7.20
N THR A 35 -0.47 17.71 -6.14
CA THR A 35 -0.77 17.05 -4.84
C THR A 35 -0.53 17.98 -3.64
N PRO A 36 -1.09 19.22 -3.65
CA PRO A 36 -0.73 20.25 -2.67
C PRO A 36 -1.08 19.89 -1.22
N ASN A 37 -2.06 19.00 -0.98
CA ASN A 37 -2.45 18.60 0.36
C ASN A 37 -1.50 17.54 0.94
N ILE A 38 -1.08 16.56 0.12
CA ILE A 38 -0.08 15.55 0.50
C ILE A 38 1.30 16.22 0.61
N ASP A 39 1.62 17.16 -0.27
CA ASP A 39 2.87 17.94 -0.21
C ASP A 39 2.94 18.75 1.10
N ARG A 40 1.82 19.34 1.53
CA ARG A 40 1.73 20.03 2.82
C ARG A 40 1.85 19.04 4.00
N LEU A 41 1.24 17.82 3.88
CA LEU A 41 1.41 16.78 4.89
C LEU A 41 2.90 16.45 5.07
N ALA A 42 3.65 16.35 3.97
CA ALA A 42 5.09 16.13 3.98
C ALA A 42 5.86 17.32 4.58
N ALA A 43 5.52 18.55 4.21
CA ALA A 43 6.16 19.76 4.74
C ALA A 43 5.89 19.96 6.25
N GLU A 44 4.71 19.54 6.74
CA GLU A 44 4.35 19.56 8.15
C GLU A 44 4.82 18.30 8.92
N GLY A 45 5.56 17.38 8.27
CA GLY A 45 5.98 16.10 8.83
C GLY A 45 7.31 15.60 8.25
N MET A 46 7.39 14.29 8.02
CA MET A 46 8.60 13.58 7.57
C MET A 46 8.32 12.75 6.32
N LYS A 47 9.26 12.74 5.38
CA LYS A 47 9.29 11.82 4.21
C LYS A 47 10.28 10.70 4.45
N PHE A 48 9.94 9.48 4.08
CA PHE A 48 10.89 8.37 3.99
C PHE A 48 11.33 8.20 2.54
N ILE A 49 12.64 8.24 2.30
CA ILE A 49 13.19 8.12 0.96
C ILE A 49 13.60 6.69 0.60
N GLN A 50 13.62 5.77 1.57
CA GLN A 50 13.92 4.35 1.41
C GLN A 50 12.82 3.48 2.04
N TYR A 51 11.58 3.68 1.61
CA TYR A 51 10.43 2.91 2.07
C TYR A 51 9.87 2.02 0.97
N TYR A 52 9.47 0.80 1.37
CA TYR A 52 9.11 -0.25 0.43
C TYR A 52 7.72 -0.84 0.69
N ALA A 53 7.01 -1.11 -0.39
CA ALA A 53 5.84 -1.96 -0.38
C ALA A 53 6.19 -3.40 0.02
N GLY A 54 5.26 -4.11 0.60
CA GLY A 54 5.46 -5.50 1.00
C GLY A 54 5.59 -6.47 -0.19
N SER A 55 5.02 -6.11 -1.34
CA SER A 55 5.11 -6.87 -2.59
C SER A 55 4.87 -5.97 -3.80
N ALA A 56 5.08 -6.48 -5.01
CA ALA A 56 4.92 -5.73 -6.25
C ALA A 56 3.47 -5.67 -6.78
N VAL A 57 2.48 -6.23 -6.06
CA VAL A 57 1.05 -6.15 -6.37
C VAL A 57 0.20 -6.06 -5.10
N CYS A 58 -1.08 -5.69 -5.26
CA CYS A 58 -1.98 -5.26 -4.20
C CYS A 58 -2.17 -6.27 -3.04
N ALA A 59 -2.76 -7.47 -3.29
CA ALA A 59 -3.17 -8.35 -2.19
C ALA A 59 -1.99 -8.83 -1.31
N PRO A 60 -0.85 -9.32 -1.84
CA PRO A 60 0.26 -9.71 -0.99
C PRO A 60 0.86 -8.51 -0.24
N SER A 61 0.96 -7.33 -0.86
CA SER A 61 1.46 -6.14 -0.19
C SER A 61 0.56 -5.70 0.98
N ARG A 62 -0.77 -5.74 0.79
CA ARG A 62 -1.76 -5.47 1.85
C ARG A 62 -1.73 -6.53 2.95
N CYS A 63 -1.47 -7.80 2.60
CA CYS A 63 -1.26 -8.87 3.57
C CYS A 63 -0.04 -8.59 4.44
N ASN A 64 1.10 -8.25 3.84
CA ASN A 64 2.33 -7.89 4.56
C ASN A 64 2.10 -6.70 5.52
N LEU A 65 1.40 -5.66 5.04
CA LEU A 65 1.06 -4.47 5.83
C LEU A 65 0.17 -4.80 7.03
N MET A 66 -0.83 -5.68 6.87
CA MET A 66 -1.74 -6.01 7.96
C MET A 66 -1.13 -6.97 8.99
N THR A 67 -0.26 -7.89 8.54
CA THR A 67 0.22 -9.01 9.36
C THR A 67 1.64 -8.84 9.90
N GLY A 68 2.41 -7.88 9.40
CA GLY A 68 3.81 -7.70 9.79
C GLY A 68 4.76 -8.77 9.26
N MET A 69 4.32 -9.59 8.30
CA MET A 69 5.11 -10.65 7.69
C MET A 69 5.63 -10.25 6.33
N HIS A 70 6.92 -10.48 6.03
CA HIS A 70 7.45 -10.30 4.68
C HIS A 70 7.02 -11.44 3.73
N GLY A 71 7.25 -11.27 2.40
CA GLY A 71 6.78 -12.19 1.37
C GLY A 71 7.15 -13.66 1.58
N GLY A 72 8.29 -13.94 2.23
CA GLY A 72 8.74 -15.31 2.52
C GLY A 72 7.94 -16.03 3.60
N HIS A 73 7.22 -15.31 4.46
CA HIS A 73 6.44 -15.84 5.58
C HIS A 73 4.94 -15.54 5.44
N ALA A 74 4.55 -14.59 4.57
CA ALA A 74 3.16 -14.19 4.40
C ALA A 74 2.29 -15.31 3.81
N TYR A 75 1.02 -15.33 4.22
CA TYR A 75 0.02 -16.27 3.74
C TYR A 75 -0.36 -16.00 2.26
N ILE A 76 -0.51 -14.71 1.87
CA ILE A 76 -0.83 -14.29 0.50
C ILE A 76 0.45 -13.80 -0.18
N ARG A 77 0.85 -14.46 -1.29
CA ARG A 77 2.08 -14.14 -2.05
C ARG A 77 1.83 -13.73 -3.50
N ASP A 78 0.55 -13.59 -3.91
CA ASP A 78 0.13 -13.08 -5.21
C ASP A 78 -1.35 -12.69 -5.14
N ASN A 79 -1.83 -11.93 -6.14
CA ASN A 79 -3.26 -11.72 -6.35
C ASN A 79 -3.93 -13.05 -6.72
N PHE A 80 -4.86 -13.50 -5.90
CA PHE A 80 -5.60 -14.72 -6.15
C PHE A 80 -7.10 -14.53 -5.95
N GLY A 81 -7.83 -14.39 -7.06
CA GLY A 81 -9.28 -14.36 -7.09
C GLY A 81 -9.85 -15.78 -6.96
N MET A 82 -10.82 -15.96 -6.05
CA MET A 82 -11.58 -17.19 -5.92
C MET A 82 -12.63 -17.28 -7.00
N LYS A 83 -12.81 -18.47 -7.61
CA LYS A 83 -13.90 -18.73 -8.56
C LYS A 83 -15.24 -18.74 -7.82
N LYS A 84 -16.29 -18.22 -8.50
CA LYS A 84 -17.69 -18.31 -8.02
C LYS A 84 -18.06 -19.75 -7.60
N PRO A 85 -18.95 -19.93 -6.61
CA PRO A 85 -19.76 -18.91 -5.98
C PRO A 85 -19.07 -18.32 -4.74
N ALA A 86 -18.63 -17.09 -4.83
CA ALA A 86 -18.35 -16.32 -3.65
C ALA A 86 -19.65 -15.65 -3.18
N PRO A 87 -19.74 -15.21 -1.92
CA PRO A 87 -20.97 -14.57 -1.43
C PRO A 87 -21.35 -13.29 -2.17
N ASN A 88 -20.42 -12.70 -2.93
CA ASN A 88 -20.67 -11.52 -3.76
C ASN A 88 -20.68 -11.81 -5.27
N ARG A 89 -21.21 -10.88 -6.08
CA ARG A 89 -21.42 -11.03 -7.54
C ARG A 89 -20.11 -11.22 -8.33
N PHE A 90 -18.99 -10.72 -7.82
CA PHE A 90 -17.69 -10.71 -8.50
C PHE A 90 -16.73 -11.79 -8.03
N GLY A 91 -17.13 -12.62 -7.06
CA GLY A 91 -16.22 -13.51 -6.39
C GLY A 91 -15.50 -12.80 -5.23
N GLY A 92 -14.33 -13.25 -4.85
CA GLY A 92 -13.56 -12.66 -3.77
C GLY A 92 -12.08 -12.93 -3.95
N GLN A 93 -11.27 -12.31 -3.12
CA GLN A 93 -9.87 -12.65 -2.98
C GLN A 93 -9.71 -13.84 -2.03
N LEU A 94 -8.57 -14.54 -2.11
CA LEU A 94 -8.21 -15.57 -1.15
C LEU A 94 -8.27 -14.98 0.27
N PRO A 95 -9.09 -15.55 1.17
CA PRO A 95 -9.17 -15.04 2.53
C PRO A 95 -7.95 -15.42 3.35
N ILE A 96 -7.41 -14.48 4.13
CA ILE A 96 -6.44 -14.80 5.17
C ILE A 96 -7.13 -15.59 6.30
N PRO A 97 -6.43 -16.51 6.98
CA PRO A 97 -6.95 -17.18 8.17
C PRO A 97 -7.33 -16.20 9.28
N GLU A 98 -8.41 -16.48 9.98
CA GLU A 98 -8.86 -15.66 11.12
C GLU A 98 -7.88 -15.67 12.28
N THR A 99 -7.05 -16.72 12.37
CA THR A 99 -6.03 -16.89 13.41
C THR A 99 -4.78 -16.02 13.22
N ILE A 100 -4.56 -15.45 12.02
CA ILE A 100 -3.41 -14.59 11.78
C ILE A 100 -3.58 -13.27 12.53
N PRO A 101 -2.57 -12.83 13.31
CA PRO A 101 -2.56 -11.50 13.92
C PRO A 101 -2.62 -10.41 12.86
N THR A 102 -3.43 -9.37 13.11
CA THR A 102 -3.46 -8.16 12.29
C THR A 102 -3.37 -6.93 13.16
N ILE A 103 -2.83 -5.84 12.60
CA ILE A 103 -2.72 -4.59 13.36
C ILE A 103 -4.08 -4.06 13.81
N ALA A 104 -5.14 -4.29 13.03
CA ALA A 104 -6.49 -3.86 13.42
C ALA A 104 -6.99 -4.62 14.65
N LYS A 105 -6.72 -5.93 14.78
CA LYS A 105 -7.03 -6.71 16.00
C LYS A 105 -6.28 -6.16 17.20
N THR A 106 -4.96 -5.94 17.07
CA THR A 106 -4.12 -5.41 18.13
C THR A 106 -4.63 -4.04 18.63
N LEU A 107 -4.93 -3.12 17.71
CA LEU A 107 -5.44 -1.79 18.08
C LEU A 107 -6.85 -1.85 18.70
N LYS A 108 -7.71 -2.74 18.19
CA LYS A 108 -9.04 -2.98 18.79
C LYS A 108 -8.94 -3.50 20.22
N GLU A 109 -8.02 -4.41 20.52
CA GLU A 109 -7.73 -4.89 21.88
C GLU A 109 -7.21 -3.78 22.81
N GLN A 110 -6.58 -2.74 22.25
CA GLN A 110 -6.19 -1.53 22.98
C GLN A 110 -7.33 -0.50 23.14
N GLY A 111 -8.55 -0.85 22.74
CA GLY A 111 -9.73 0.01 22.88
C GLY A 111 -9.88 1.07 21.78
N TYR A 112 -9.18 0.94 20.66
CA TYR A 112 -9.41 1.78 19.49
C TYR A 112 -10.70 1.41 18.80
N ALA A 113 -11.50 2.40 18.41
CA ALA A 113 -12.51 2.22 17.37
C ALA A 113 -11.80 2.02 16.03
N THR A 114 -12.16 1.00 15.26
CA THR A 114 -11.41 0.62 14.05
C THR A 114 -12.30 0.67 12.80
N GLY A 115 -11.83 1.33 11.74
CA GLY A 115 -12.57 1.44 10.50
C GLY A 115 -11.68 1.27 9.27
N CYS A 116 -12.19 0.51 8.28
CA CYS A 116 -11.55 0.31 6.99
C CYS A 116 -12.45 0.85 5.88
N PHE A 117 -12.00 1.84 5.14
CA PHE A 117 -12.78 2.52 4.09
C PHE A 117 -11.99 2.53 2.79
N GLY A 118 -12.36 1.65 1.85
CA GLY A 118 -11.69 1.51 0.55
C GLY A 118 -11.55 0.07 0.07
N LYS A 119 -10.38 -0.26 -0.51
CA LYS A 119 -10.08 -1.58 -1.07
C LYS A 119 -9.40 -2.46 -0.03
N TRP A 120 -10.05 -3.58 0.32
CA TRP A 120 -9.50 -4.54 1.29
C TRP A 120 -8.58 -5.58 0.65
N GLY A 121 -9.15 -6.53 -0.09
CA GLY A 121 -8.40 -7.49 -0.90
C GLY A 121 -7.83 -8.71 -0.17
N LEU A 122 -8.22 -8.99 1.09
CA LEU A 122 -7.71 -10.11 1.90
C LEU A 122 -8.79 -11.13 2.29
N GLY A 123 -9.94 -11.07 1.64
CA GLY A 123 -11.05 -12.01 1.81
C GLY A 123 -12.40 -11.34 1.69
N PRO A 124 -13.40 -12.04 1.10
CA PRO A 124 -14.74 -11.50 0.93
C PRO A 124 -15.52 -11.50 2.25
N GLN A 125 -16.60 -10.74 2.27
CA GLN A 125 -17.57 -10.70 3.36
C GLN A 125 -18.00 -12.11 3.77
N GLY A 126 -18.04 -12.37 5.08
CA GLY A 126 -18.41 -13.67 5.69
C GLY A 126 -17.32 -14.73 5.70
N SER A 127 -16.23 -14.55 4.96
CA SER A 127 -15.06 -15.45 5.00
C SER A 127 -14.20 -15.25 6.27
N THR A 128 -13.15 -16.05 6.44
CA THR A 128 -12.16 -15.84 7.51
C THR A 128 -11.42 -14.53 7.36
N GLY A 129 -11.21 -14.07 6.12
CA GLY A 129 -10.54 -12.81 5.79
C GLY A 129 -11.47 -11.58 5.72
N ASP A 130 -12.73 -11.69 6.14
CA ASP A 130 -13.66 -10.57 6.25
C ASP A 130 -13.06 -9.44 7.10
N PRO A 131 -13.06 -8.17 6.65
CA PRO A 131 -12.52 -7.06 7.42
C PRO A 131 -13.03 -7.02 8.87
N LEU A 132 -14.31 -7.32 9.09
CA LEU A 132 -14.92 -7.31 10.43
C LEU A 132 -14.35 -8.42 11.33
N LYS A 133 -13.98 -9.57 10.76
CA LYS A 133 -13.29 -10.65 11.48
C LYS A 133 -11.79 -10.39 11.65
N GLN A 134 -11.25 -9.51 10.83
CA GLN A 134 -9.84 -9.14 10.89
C GLN A 134 -9.56 -7.91 11.75
N GLY A 135 -10.54 -7.50 12.59
CA GLY A 135 -10.36 -6.52 13.65
C GLY A 135 -10.97 -5.15 13.38
N PHE A 136 -11.63 -4.93 12.25
CA PHE A 136 -12.34 -3.67 12.01
C PHE A 136 -13.77 -3.72 12.57
N ASP A 137 -14.24 -2.62 13.17
CA ASP A 137 -15.61 -2.45 13.61
C ASP A 137 -16.52 -2.09 12.42
N HIS A 138 -15.95 -1.34 11.46
CA HIS A 138 -16.67 -0.88 10.27
C HIS A 138 -15.86 -1.09 9.00
N PHE A 139 -16.55 -1.49 7.94
CA PHE A 139 -16.02 -1.59 6.60
C PHE A 139 -16.97 -0.95 5.58
N TYR A 140 -16.43 -0.13 4.67
CA TYR A 140 -17.16 0.36 3.50
C TYR A 140 -16.23 0.48 2.30
N GLY A 141 -16.53 -0.23 1.20
CA GLY A 141 -15.71 -0.18 0.00
C GLY A 141 -15.74 -1.44 -0.84
N TYR A 142 -14.59 -1.88 -1.31
CA TYR A 142 -14.40 -3.01 -2.20
C TYR A 142 -13.71 -4.18 -1.50
N ASN A 143 -14.39 -5.29 -1.31
CA ASN A 143 -13.78 -6.54 -0.84
C ASN A 143 -13.03 -7.28 -1.95
N CYS A 144 -13.45 -7.07 -3.19
CA CYS A 144 -12.94 -7.79 -4.35
C CYS A 144 -12.09 -6.89 -5.24
N GLN A 145 -10.91 -7.36 -5.65
CA GLN A 145 -10.03 -6.65 -6.58
C GLN A 145 -10.73 -6.36 -7.91
N SER A 146 -11.49 -7.33 -8.45
CA SER A 146 -12.17 -7.17 -9.75
C SER A 146 -13.30 -6.13 -9.71
N ASN A 147 -14.01 -6.00 -8.59
CA ASN A 147 -15.01 -4.94 -8.43
C ASN A 147 -14.34 -3.55 -8.35
N ALA A 148 -13.17 -3.47 -7.72
CA ALA A 148 -12.39 -2.25 -7.62
C ALA A 148 -11.77 -1.76 -8.95
N HIS A 149 -11.96 -2.51 -10.05
CA HIS A 149 -11.58 -2.09 -11.40
C HIS A 149 -12.61 -1.16 -12.05
N ASN A 150 -13.67 -0.78 -11.34
CA ASN A 150 -14.66 0.20 -11.78
C ASN A 150 -14.96 1.18 -10.65
N LEU A 151 -14.86 2.49 -10.93
CA LEU A 151 -15.09 3.54 -9.95
C LEU A 151 -16.54 4.08 -9.95
N TYR A 152 -17.39 3.55 -10.85
CA TYR A 152 -18.86 3.69 -10.83
C TYR A 152 -19.52 2.31 -10.75
N PRO A 153 -19.20 1.50 -9.72
CA PRO A 153 -19.74 0.15 -9.59
C PRO A 153 -21.24 0.17 -9.28
N GLU A 154 -21.91 -0.94 -9.51
CA GLU A 154 -23.33 -1.10 -9.16
C GLU A 154 -23.57 -1.09 -7.65
N TYR A 155 -22.58 -1.51 -6.86
CA TYR A 155 -22.65 -1.55 -5.40
C TYR A 155 -21.28 -1.45 -4.73
N LEU A 156 -21.29 -1.13 -3.43
CA LEU A 156 -20.15 -1.29 -2.50
C LEU A 156 -20.58 -2.18 -1.33
N GLU A 157 -19.62 -2.90 -0.76
CA GLU A 157 -19.82 -3.60 0.49
C GLU A 157 -19.89 -2.60 1.66
N ASN A 158 -20.78 -2.88 2.62
CA ASN A 158 -21.04 -2.04 3.79
C ASN A 158 -21.28 -2.94 5.01
N ASP A 159 -20.29 -3.04 5.87
CA ASP A 159 -20.29 -3.96 7.02
C ASP A 159 -20.72 -5.39 6.61
N ASN A 160 -21.86 -5.87 7.12
CA ASN A 160 -22.41 -7.20 6.82
C ASN A 160 -23.38 -7.22 5.61
N GLY A 161 -23.43 -6.16 4.82
CA GLY A 161 -24.36 -6.01 3.70
C GLY A 161 -23.72 -5.35 2.49
N ILE A 162 -24.57 -4.93 1.57
CA ILE A 162 -24.20 -4.17 0.39
C ILE A 162 -24.96 -2.85 0.35
N HIS A 163 -24.35 -1.83 -0.21
CA HIS A 163 -24.97 -0.56 -0.55
C HIS A 163 -25.11 -0.50 -2.07
N GLU A 164 -26.31 -0.75 -2.57
CA GLU A 164 -26.64 -0.62 -3.99
C GLU A 164 -26.54 0.86 -4.41
N LEU A 165 -25.81 1.13 -5.50
CA LEU A 165 -25.58 2.48 -6.01
C LEU A 165 -26.54 2.75 -7.17
N GLU A 166 -27.79 3.07 -6.83
CA GLU A 166 -28.84 3.31 -7.80
C GLU A 166 -28.46 4.38 -8.83
N GLY A 167 -28.53 4.03 -10.12
CA GLY A 167 -28.10 4.88 -11.23
C GLY A 167 -26.65 4.66 -11.68
N ASN A 168 -25.97 3.68 -11.10
CA ASN A 168 -24.74 3.12 -11.63
C ASN A 168 -25.01 1.76 -12.29
N ASP A 169 -24.38 1.50 -13.43
CA ASP A 169 -24.49 0.25 -14.19
C ASP A 169 -23.13 -0.42 -14.46
N GLY A 170 -22.09 0.05 -13.78
CA GLY A 170 -20.71 -0.40 -14.02
C GLY A 170 -20.11 0.15 -15.33
N GLY A 171 -20.73 1.14 -15.94
CA GLY A 171 -20.26 1.81 -17.16
C GLY A 171 -19.12 2.80 -16.93
N LEU A 172 -18.87 3.64 -17.96
CA LEU A 172 -17.81 4.65 -17.95
C LEU A 172 -18.06 5.76 -16.93
N THR A 173 -19.31 6.09 -16.69
CA THR A 173 -19.78 7.11 -15.76
C THR A 173 -20.98 6.58 -14.99
N GLY A 174 -21.37 7.29 -13.94
CA GLY A 174 -22.54 6.93 -13.14
C GLY A 174 -22.96 8.10 -12.25
N LYS A 175 -24.02 7.88 -11.49
CA LYS A 175 -24.53 8.87 -10.52
C LYS A 175 -23.64 9.00 -9.29
N HIS A 176 -23.02 7.89 -8.88
CA HIS A 176 -22.26 7.77 -7.63
C HIS A 176 -20.82 7.37 -7.91
N TYR A 177 -19.89 8.29 -7.69
CA TYR A 177 -18.46 8.04 -7.78
C TYR A 177 -17.99 7.39 -6.47
N ALA A 178 -17.61 6.12 -6.53
CA ALA A 178 -17.31 5.32 -5.35
C ALA A 178 -16.17 5.90 -4.49
N PRO A 179 -15.06 6.43 -5.04
CA PRO A 179 -14.01 7.06 -4.22
C PRO A 179 -14.52 8.23 -3.39
N GLN A 180 -15.51 9.01 -3.89
CA GLN A 180 -16.14 10.08 -3.11
C GLN A 180 -16.97 9.53 -1.95
N LEU A 181 -17.80 8.52 -2.21
CA LEU A 181 -18.62 7.89 -1.16
C LEU A 181 -17.75 7.26 -0.06
N ILE A 182 -16.67 6.60 -0.45
CA ILE A 182 -15.71 5.98 0.48
C ILE A 182 -15.06 7.06 1.35
N ALA A 183 -14.61 8.15 0.76
CA ALA A 183 -14.05 9.28 1.50
C ALA A 183 -15.06 9.88 2.48
N ASP A 184 -16.31 10.08 2.05
CA ASP A 184 -17.37 10.63 2.90
C ASP A 184 -17.67 9.71 4.10
N ARG A 185 -17.63 8.39 3.90
CA ARG A 185 -17.79 7.41 5.00
C ARG A 185 -16.60 7.43 5.96
N ALA A 186 -15.36 7.54 5.45
CA ALA A 186 -14.17 7.68 6.28
C ALA A 186 -14.23 8.95 7.15
N LEU A 187 -14.63 10.09 6.58
CA LEU A 187 -14.84 11.33 7.33
C LEU A 187 -15.97 11.20 8.37
N GLY A 188 -17.05 10.50 8.02
CA GLY A 188 -18.15 10.18 8.94
C GLY A 188 -17.69 9.38 10.14
N PHE A 189 -16.84 8.37 9.93
CA PHE A 189 -16.24 7.57 11.00
C PHE A 189 -15.39 8.42 11.96
N VAL A 190 -14.58 9.35 11.45
CA VAL A 190 -13.79 10.27 12.28
C VAL A 190 -14.71 11.14 13.16
N ARG A 191 -15.80 11.69 12.59
CA ARG A 191 -16.77 12.49 13.34
C ARG A 191 -17.45 11.69 14.46
N GLN A 192 -17.81 10.44 14.20
CA GLN A 192 -18.48 9.55 15.17
C GLN A 192 -17.56 9.16 16.33
N ASN A 193 -16.25 9.04 16.07
CA ASN A 193 -15.28 8.57 17.05
C ASN A 193 -14.37 9.67 17.62
N LYS A 194 -14.73 10.95 17.44
CA LYS A 194 -13.93 12.10 17.88
C LYS A 194 -13.56 12.09 19.38
N ASP A 195 -14.37 11.47 20.22
CA ASP A 195 -14.22 11.43 21.66
C ASP A 195 -13.46 10.18 22.17
N HIS A 196 -13.08 9.27 21.27
CA HIS A 196 -12.35 8.02 21.55
C HIS A 196 -11.13 7.88 20.63
N PRO A 197 -10.06 7.16 21.04
CA PRO A 197 -8.99 6.84 20.12
C PRO A 197 -9.53 5.97 18.97
N PHE A 198 -9.10 6.26 17.75
CA PHE A 198 -9.52 5.50 16.58
C PHE A 198 -8.35 5.15 15.65
N PHE A 199 -8.50 4.04 14.95
CA PHE A 199 -7.68 3.63 13.83
C PHE A 199 -8.52 3.70 12.55
N LEU A 200 -8.18 4.64 11.69
CA LEU A 200 -8.74 4.77 10.35
C LEU A 200 -7.73 4.19 9.35
N TYR A 201 -8.05 3.05 8.74
CA TYR A 201 -7.39 2.56 7.55
C TYR A 201 -8.18 3.00 6.32
N TYR A 202 -7.58 3.87 5.50
CA TYR A 202 -8.19 4.44 4.29
C TYR A 202 -7.41 4.00 3.05
N PRO A 203 -7.55 2.70 2.60
CA PRO A 203 -6.95 2.20 1.38
C PRO A 203 -7.78 2.65 0.18
N THR A 204 -7.54 3.85 -0.32
CA THR A 204 -8.23 4.35 -1.52
C THR A 204 -7.94 3.46 -2.73
N VAL A 205 -8.82 3.46 -3.73
CA VAL A 205 -8.64 2.70 -4.99
C VAL A 205 -7.93 3.51 -6.07
N ILE A 206 -7.55 4.74 -5.77
CA ILE A 206 -6.90 5.67 -6.68
C ILE A 206 -5.38 5.61 -6.48
N PRO A 207 -4.60 5.64 -7.59
CA PRO A 207 -4.98 5.83 -9.00
C PRO A 207 -5.09 4.53 -9.82
N HIS A 208 -5.46 3.39 -9.21
CA HIS A 208 -5.65 2.13 -9.95
C HIS A 208 -6.66 2.29 -11.10
N LEU A 209 -6.43 1.58 -12.19
CA LEU A 209 -7.34 1.51 -13.34
C LEU A 209 -8.69 0.80 -12.96
N ALA A 210 -9.84 1.18 -13.53
CA ALA A 210 -10.02 1.97 -14.75
C ALA A 210 -9.78 3.46 -14.56
N LEU A 211 -9.49 4.15 -15.68
CA LEU A 211 -9.39 5.62 -15.73
C LEU A 211 -10.79 6.21 -15.68
N GLN A 212 -11.20 6.63 -14.51
CA GLN A 212 -12.52 7.21 -14.27
C GLN A 212 -12.42 8.31 -13.20
N VAL A 213 -12.94 9.48 -13.51
CA VAL A 213 -13.05 10.60 -12.58
C VAL A 213 -14.28 11.44 -12.98
N PRO A 214 -14.93 12.15 -12.04
CA PRO A 214 -16.00 13.07 -12.41
C PRO A 214 -15.52 14.14 -13.40
N GLU A 215 -16.36 14.52 -14.37
CA GLU A 215 -15.98 15.49 -15.42
C GLU A 215 -15.51 16.83 -14.85
N ALA A 216 -16.08 17.26 -13.72
CA ALA A 216 -15.64 18.49 -13.04
C ALA A 216 -14.16 18.43 -12.62
N ASP A 217 -13.69 17.25 -12.19
CA ASP A 217 -12.30 17.04 -11.79
C ASP A 217 -11.38 16.88 -13.00
N LEU A 218 -11.87 16.22 -14.08
CA LEU A 218 -11.14 16.07 -15.33
C LEU A 218 -10.81 17.42 -15.97
N THR A 219 -11.67 18.41 -15.81
CA THR A 219 -11.54 19.74 -16.41
C THR A 219 -10.22 20.41 -16.04
N GLU A 220 -9.65 20.13 -14.88
CA GLU A 220 -8.36 20.70 -14.44
C GLU A 220 -7.20 20.33 -15.38
N TYR A 221 -7.25 19.17 -16.02
CA TYR A 221 -6.15 18.63 -16.85
C TYR A 221 -6.52 18.48 -18.33
N LYS A 222 -7.79 18.63 -18.68
CA LYS A 222 -8.29 18.47 -20.06
C LYS A 222 -7.61 19.45 -21.01
N GLY A 223 -6.95 18.89 -22.04
CA GLY A 223 -6.22 19.69 -23.04
C GLY A 223 -4.82 20.14 -22.64
N LEU A 224 -4.33 19.79 -21.43
CA LEU A 224 -2.97 20.16 -21.02
C LEU A 224 -1.91 19.20 -21.54
N PHE A 225 -2.27 17.96 -21.87
CA PHE A 225 -1.34 16.91 -22.26
C PHE A 225 -1.57 16.42 -23.70
N PRO A 226 -0.52 15.96 -24.40
CA PRO A 226 -0.68 15.23 -25.65
C PRO A 226 -1.33 13.86 -25.37
N GLU A 227 -2.52 13.64 -25.86
CA GLU A 227 -3.31 12.45 -25.57
C GLU A 227 -3.24 11.42 -26.72
N THR A 228 -3.30 10.16 -26.33
CA THR A 228 -3.58 9.04 -27.21
C THR A 228 -4.74 8.26 -26.61
N PRO A 229 -5.94 8.27 -27.23
CA PRO A 229 -7.09 7.58 -26.70
C PRO A 229 -6.82 6.09 -26.44
N TYR A 230 -7.29 5.58 -25.31
CA TYR A 230 -7.25 4.18 -24.96
C TYR A 230 -8.59 3.51 -25.32
N ASN A 231 -8.56 2.47 -26.15
CA ASN A 231 -9.74 1.85 -26.78
C ASN A 231 -10.34 0.66 -25.99
N GLY A 232 -9.90 0.41 -24.76
CA GLY A 232 -10.57 -0.56 -23.89
C GLY A 232 -10.20 -2.03 -24.11
N LYS A 233 -8.90 -2.40 -24.17
CA LYS A 233 -8.47 -3.80 -24.30
C LYS A 233 -8.65 -4.63 -23.03
N SER A 234 -8.37 -4.05 -21.84
CA SER A 234 -8.39 -4.75 -20.55
C SER A 234 -9.23 -4.05 -19.49
N TYR A 235 -9.31 -2.74 -19.53
CA TYR A 235 -10.14 -1.88 -18.71
C TYR A 235 -11.04 -1.04 -19.60
N LEU A 236 -11.93 -0.24 -19.00
CA LEU A 236 -12.82 0.66 -19.74
C LEU A 236 -12.01 1.67 -20.57
N PRO A 237 -12.47 2.05 -21.79
CA PRO A 237 -11.79 3.01 -22.65
C PRO A 237 -11.82 4.42 -22.05
N HIS A 238 -10.87 5.27 -22.48
CA HIS A 238 -10.86 6.69 -22.14
C HIS A 238 -10.21 7.54 -23.24
N ASP A 239 -10.83 8.66 -23.63
CA ASP A 239 -10.37 9.52 -24.73
C ASP A 239 -9.13 10.36 -24.35
N THR A 240 -9.00 10.71 -23.06
CA THR A 240 -7.90 11.53 -22.51
C THR A 240 -7.26 10.86 -21.31
N PRO A 241 -6.55 9.72 -21.50
CA PRO A 241 -6.05 8.90 -20.40
C PRO A 241 -5.06 9.61 -19.48
N LYS A 242 -4.16 10.44 -20.01
CA LYS A 242 -3.19 11.19 -19.19
C LYS A 242 -3.90 12.24 -18.30
N ALA A 243 -4.81 13.00 -18.87
CA ALA A 243 -5.58 13.99 -18.11
C ALA A 243 -6.42 13.31 -17.01
N CYS A 244 -7.03 12.16 -17.33
CA CYS A 244 -7.82 11.42 -16.35
C CYS A 244 -6.96 10.88 -15.21
N TYR A 245 -5.80 10.29 -15.52
CA TYR A 245 -4.88 9.79 -14.50
C TYR A 245 -4.41 10.88 -13.54
N ALA A 246 -3.98 12.02 -14.08
CA ALA A 246 -3.59 13.16 -13.27
C ALA A 246 -4.76 13.71 -12.42
N ALA A 247 -5.95 13.78 -12.98
CA ALA A 247 -7.16 14.21 -12.28
C ALA A 247 -7.55 13.25 -11.15
N MET A 248 -7.41 11.93 -11.35
CA MET A 248 -7.63 10.93 -10.30
C MET A 248 -6.69 11.15 -9.10
N ILE A 249 -5.40 11.34 -9.33
CA ILE A 249 -4.43 11.59 -8.25
C ILE A 249 -4.74 12.91 -7.52
N SER A 250 -5.06 13.97 -8.25
CA SER A 250 -5.45 15.25 -7.63
C SER A 250 -6.80 15.17 -6.90
N PHE A 251 -7.73 14.32 -7.36
CA PHE A 251 -8.94 14.02 -6.61
C PHE A 251 -8.59 13.35 -5.26
N MET A 252 -7.72 12.34 -5.24
CA MET A 252 -7.25 11.68 -4.02
C MET A 252 -6.61 12.69 -3.08
N ASP A 253 -5.73 13.54 -3.58
CA ASP A 253 -5.09 14.61 -2.81
C ASP A 253 -6.10 15.53 -2.13
N ARG A 254 -7.17 15.92 -2.83
CA ARG A 254 -8.27 16.72 -2.23
C ARG A 254 -8.99 15.96 -1.11
N GLN A 255 -9.16 14.62 -1.21
CA GLN A 255 -9.77 13.86 -0.12
C GLN A 255 -8.86 13.82 1.12
N VAL A 256 -7.55 13.70 0.92
CA VAL A 256 -6.57 13.86 2.01
C VAL A 256 -6.70 15.26 2.65
N GLY A 257 -6.80 16.31 1.83
CA GLY A 257 -7.03 17.68 2.31
C GLY A 257 -8.30 17.83 3.14
N ARG A 258 -9.42 17.20 2.72
CA ARG A 258 -10.68 17.17 3.48
C ARG A 258 -10.53 16.50 4.83
N LEU A 259 -9.80 15.38 4.88
CA LEU A 259 -9.52 14.67 6.14
C LEU A 259 -8.68 15.53 7.08
N MET A 260 -7.61 16.17 6.59
CA MET A 260 -6.77 17.04 7.41
C MET A 260 -7.54 18.27 7.93
N ALA A 261 -8.42 18.84 7.11
CA ALA A 261 -9.30 19.93 7.53
C ALA A 261 -10.27 19.48 8.63
N LEU A 262 -10.84 18.28 8.52
CA LEU A 262 -11.73 17.70 9.52
C LEU A 262 -11.03 17.46 10.86
N LEU A 263 -9.81 16.95 10.85
CA LEU A 263 -9.04 16.75 12.09
C LEU A 263 -8.82 18.08 12.82
N LYS A 264 -8.53 19.16 12.08
CA LYS A 264 -8.40 20.52 12.64
C LYS A 264 -9.75 21.05 13.15
N GLU A 265 -10.84 20.91 12.38
CA GLU A 265 -12.20 21.31 12.78
C GLU A 265 -12.63 20.68 14.12
N LEU A 266 -12.27 19.41 14.32
CA LEU A 266 -12.62 18.65 15.51
C LEU A 266 -11.62 18.78 16.68
N ASN A 267 -10.56 19.58 16.53
CA ASN A 267 -9.45 19.71 17.49
C ASN A 267 -8.75 18.37 17.80
N LEU A 268 -8.60 17.53 16.79
CA LEU A 268 -7.94 16.22 16.87
C LEU A 268 -6.52 16.25 16.26
N ASP A 269 -6.16 17.32 15.56
CA ASP A 269 -4.96 17.42 14.74
C ASP A 269 -3.67 17.14 15.54
N ASP A 270 -3.54 17.72 16.72
CA ASP A 270 -2.34 17.59 17.56
C ASP A 270 -2.18 16.19 18.19
N ASN A 271 -3.27 15.42 18.29
CA ASN A 271 -3.25 14.06 18.85
C ASN A 271 -3.60 12.99 17.80
N THR A 272 -3.23 13.24 16.54
CA THR A 272 -3.43 12.28 15.44
C THR A 272 -2.14 12.12 14.66
N VAL A 273 -1.67 10.85 14.54
CA VAL A 273 -0.64 10.49 13.59
C VAL A 273 -1.29 10.15 12.26
N VAL A 274 -0.82 10.77 11.17
CA VAL A 274 -1.28 10.53 9.81
C VAL A 274 -0.14 10.00 8.97
N LEU A 275 -0.34 8.83 8.35
CA LEU A 275 0.61 8.21 7.43
C LEU A 275 -0.05 8.09 6.05
N PHE A 276 0.71 8.40 5.01
CA PHE A 276 0.32 8.23 3.62
C PHE A 276 1.35 7.38 2.88
N THR A 277 0.91 6.35 2.16
CA THR A 277 1.78 5.46 1.35
C THR A 277 1.03 4.92 0.13
N SER A 278 1.67 4.01 -0.64
CA SER A 278 1.06 3.25 -1.76
C SER A 278 1.27 1.76 -1.54
N ASP A 279 0.37 0.91 -2.04
CA ASP A 279 0.48 -0.55 -1.88
C ASP A 279 1.55 -1.20 -2.77
N ASN A 280 1.87 -0.63 -3.91
CA ASN A 280 2.96 -1.01 -4.82
C ASN A 280 3.29 0.15 -5.78
N GLY A 281 4.26 -0.04 -6.67
CA GLY A 281 4.60 0.95 -7.70
C GLY A 281 3.51 1.14 -8.74
N THR A 282 3.68 2.17 -9.60
CA THR A 282 2.73 2.51 -10.65
C THR A 282 2.50 1.38 -11.66
N THR A 283 1.34 1.38 -12.31
CA THR A 283 0.93 0.32 -13.24
C THR A 283 1.87 0.17 -14.43
N HIS A 284 2.03 -1.08 -14.90
CA HIS A 284 2.78 -1.43 -16.09
C HIS A 284 1.98 -1.30 -17.40
N LEU A 285 0.71 -0.92 -17.34
CA LEU A 285 -0.19 -0.85 -18.50
C LEU A 285 0.01 0.45 -19.28
N LYS A 286 1.10 0.54 -20.03
CA LYS A 286 1.57 1.75 -20.74
C LYS A 286 0.57 2.35 -21.72
N GLU A 287 -0.37 1.57 -22.26
CA GLU A 287 -1.42 2.08 -23.16
C GLU A 287 -2.45 2.95 -22.41
N GLN A 288 -2.51 2.85 -21.08
CA GLN A 288 -3.46 3.57 -20.22
C GLN A 288 -2.77 4.62 -19.37
N VAL A 289 -1.64 4.26 -18.76
CA VAL A 289 -0.83 5.17 -17.96
C VAL A 289 0.56 5.25 -18.56
N ASP A 290 0.91 6.40 -19.08
CA ASP A 290 2.23 6.70 -19.62
C ASP A 290 3.17 7.10 -18.47
N ALA A 291 3.73 6.09 -17.78
CA ALA A 291 4.61 6.28 -16.63
C ALA A 291 5.89 7.07 -17.01
N ASP A 292 6.36 6.91 -18.25
CA ASP A 292 7.52 7.66 -18.77
C ASP A 292 7.18 9.15 -18.95
N PHE A 293 5.97 9.46 -19.46
CA PHE A 293 5.49 10.84 -19.60
C PHE A 293 5.37 11.55 -18.24
N PHE A 294 4.86 10.85 -17.22
CA PHE A 294 4.71 11.41 -15.87
C PHE A 294 5.99 11.32 -15.04
N ASP A 295 7.03 10.64 -15.54
CA ASP A 295 8.24 10.35 -14.75
C ASP A 295 7.89 9.68 -13.41
N SER A 296 6.94 8.75 -13.46
CA SER A 296 6.25 8.18 -12.30
C SER A 296 7.16 7.46 -11.31
N VAL A 297 8.27 6.93 -11.80
CA VAL A 297 9.27 6.21 -10.97
C VAL A 297 10.63 6.92 -10.90
N GLY A 298 10.81 8.02 -11.64
CA GLY A 298 12.08 8.73 -11.71
C GLY A 298 13.22 7.84 -12.23
N PRO A 299 14.37 7.78 -11.54
CA PRO A 299 15.51 6.99 -11.98
C PRO A 299 15.36 5.48 -11.70
N LEU A 300 14.27 5.04 -11.06
CA LEU A 300 14.10 3.67 -10.63
C LEU A 300 13.70 2.77 -11.81
N ARG A 301 14.15 1.52 -11.79
CA ARG A 301 13.77 0.50 -12.79
C ARG A 301 12.52 -0.25 -12.36
N GLY A 302 11.74 -0.68 -13.34
CA GLY A 302 10.58 -1.55 -13.13
C GLY A 302 9.31 -0.80 -12.75
N LEU A 303 8.20 -1.52 -12.81
CA LEU A 303 6.84 -1.05 -12.54
C LEU A 303 6.11 -2.14 -11.74
N LYS A 304 4.82 -1.93 -11.42
CA LYS A 304 3.94 -2.94 -10.79
C LYS A 304 4.15 -4.34 -11.39
N GLY A 305 4.29 -5.34 -10.53
CA GLY A 305 4.55 -6.73 -10.92
C GLY A 305 6.03 -7.10 -10.99
N GLU A 306 6.96 -6.16 -10.79
CA GLU A 306 8.40 -6.40 -10.79
C GLU A 306 9.02 -6.03 -9.44
N LEU A 307 9.97 -6.86 -8.96
CA LEU A 307 10.69 -6.60 -7.70
C LEU A 307 11.89 -5.66 -7.86
N TYR A 308 12.05 -5.00 -9.01
CA TYR A 308 12.94 -3.86 -9.15
C TYR A 308 12.42 -2.66 -8.35
N GLU A 309 13.29 -1.68 -8.10
CA GLU A 309 12.97 -0.53 -7.23
C GLU A 309 11.65 0.15 -7.59
N GLY A 310 11.37 0.42 -8.88
CA GLY A 310 10.16 1.11 -9.32
C GLY A 310 8.85 0.32 -9.10
N GLY A 311 8.94 -1.00 -8.90
CA GLY A 311 7.77 -1.83 -8.59
C GLY A 311 7.45 -1.93 -7.10
N ILE A 312 8.44 -1.70 -6.22
CA ILE A 312 8.29 -1.89 -4.77
C ILE A 312 8.70 -0.70 -3.91
N ARG A 313 9.51 0.24 -4.38
CA ARG A 313 9.82 1.46 -3.64
C ARG A 313 8.68 2.45 -3.79
N VAL A 314 8.09 2.85 -2.68
CA VAL A 314 6.88 3.68 -2.64
C VAL A 314 7.05 4.88 -1.71
N PRO A 315 6.28 5.98 -1.89
CA PRO A 315 6.33 7.09 -0.96
C PRO A 315 5.81 6.67 0.43
N LEU A 316 6.40 7.20 1.49
CA LEU A 316 5.83 7.23 2.83
C LEU A 316 6.00 8.64 3.39
N VAL A 317 4.87 9.25 3.74
CA VAL A 317 4.81 10.52 4.45
C VAL A 317 4.17 10.29 5.81
N ALA A 318 4.77 10.82 6.88
CA ALA A 318 4.27 10.71 8.24
C ALA A 318 4.18 12.08 8.89
N ARG A 319 3.04 12.41 9.52
CA ARG A 319 2.82 13.65 10.25
C ARG A 319 2.20 13.39 11.60
N TRP A 320 2.79 13.97 12.64
CA TRP A 320 2.26 13.96 14.00
C TRP A 320 2.73 15.22 14.73
N PRO A 321 1.93 16.28 14.79
CA PRO A 321 2.34 17.56 15.37
C PRO A 321 2.87 17.41 16.79
N GLY A 322 3.96 18.12 17.08
CA GLY A 322 4.62 18.07 18.38
C GLY A 322 5.47 16.80 18.65
N ASN A 323 5.35 15.76 17.80
CA ASN A 323 6.12 14.52 17.94
C ASN A 323 7.06 14.28 16.75
N ILE A 324 6.59 14.43 15.52
CA ILE A 324 7.42 14.33 14.30
C ILE A 324 7.83 15.74 13.90
N ALA A 325 9.13 15.94 13.69
CA ALA A 325 9.66 17.23 13.25
C ALA A 325 9.22 17.54 11.81
N ALA A 326 8.75 18.77 11.59
CA ALA A 326 8.31 19.22 10.27
C ALA A 326 9.49 19.39 9.30
N ASP A 327 9.21 19.26 7.99
CA ASP A 327 10.15 19.42 6.88
C ASP A 327 11.42 18.55 7.04
N THR A 328 11.24 17.29 7.45
CA THR A 328 12.34 16.34 7.62
C THR A 328 12.24 15.17 6.64
N SER A 329 13.36 14.47 6.47
CA SER A 329 13.42 13.22 5.73
C SER A 329 14.19 12.15 6.48
N SER A 330 13.79 10.88 6.29
CA SER A 330 14.45 9.71 6.87
C SER A 330 15.03 8.83 5.77
N GLU A 331 16.29 8.44 5.95
CA GLU A 331 16.95 7.41 5.14
C GLU A 331 16.82 6.01 5.73
N HIS A 332 16.06 5.87 6.82
CA HIS A 332 15.84 4.56 7.44
C HIS A 332 15.18 3.60 6.45
N LEU A 333 15.83 2.45 6.26
CA LEU A 333 15.36 1.37 5.40
C LEU A 333 14.22 0.64 6.07
N ALA A 334 13.01 0.71 5.50
CA ALA A 334 11.80 0.14 6.07
C ALA A 334 10.82 -0.34 4.99
N ALA A 335 9.89 -1.20 5.40
CA ALA A 335 8.88 -1.77 4.51
C ALA A 335 7.49 -1.82 5.17
N HIS A 336 6.47 -2.17 4.41
CA HIS A 336 5.07 -2.26 4.89
C HIS A 336 4.92 -3.14 6.13
N TYR A 337 5.68 -4.23 6.25
CA TYR A 337 5.59 -5.13 7.41
C TYR A 337 6.16 -4.53 8.71
N ASP A 338 6.76 -3.33 8.65
CA ASP A 338 7.18 -2.55 9.82
C ASP A 338 6.03 -1.73 10.43
N LEU A 339 4.99 -1.45 9.63
CA LEU A 339 3.85 -0.66 10.09
C LEU A 339 3.10 -1.28 11.27
N PRO A 340 2.81 -2.59 11.32
CA PRO A 340 2.13 -3.17 12.48
C PRO A 340 2.87 -2.95 13.80
N ALA A 341 4.17 -3.21 13.83
CA ALA A 341 4.99 -2.96 15.01
C ALA A 341 5.04 -1.45 15.36
N THR A 342 5.13 -0.58 14.35
CA THR A 342 5.14 0.88 14.52
C THR A 342 3.83 1.41 15.09
N LEU A 343 2.69 1.00 14.53
CA LEU A 343 1.37 1.46 14.98
C LEU A 343 1.02 0.91 16.36
N ALA A 344 1.44 -0.32 16.68
CA ALA A 344 1.31 -0.86 18.03
C ALA A 344 2.12 -0.05 19.04
N ASP A 345 3.40 0.27 18.75
CA ASP A 345 4.22 1.12 19.60
C ASP A 345 3.62 2.53 19.81
N ILE A 346 3.07 3.14 18.75
CA ILE A 346 2.35 4.43 18.84
C ILE A 346 1.16 4.32 19.81
N ALA A 347 0.47 3.20 19.79
CA ALA A 347 -0.66 2.92 20.69
C ALA A 347 -0.24 2.50 22.11
N GLY A 348 1.06 2.35 22.38
CA GLY A 348 1.57 1.84 23.66
C GLY A 348 1.35 0.34 23.85
N ALA A 349 1.23 -0.42 22.75
CA ALA A 349 1.04 -1.86 22.71
C ALA A 349 2.26 -2.57 22.10
N SER A 350 2.24 -3.89 22.13
CA SER A 350 3.19 -4.73 21.38
C SER A 350 2.43 -5.44 20.29
N PHE A 351 2.99 -5.47 19.07
CA PHE A 351 2.52 -6.37 18.02
C PHE A 351 3.06 -7.78 18.26
N ASP A 352 2.48 -8.79 17.60
CA ASP A 352 2.89 -10.20 17.74
C ASP A 352 4.41 -10.36 17.62
N ASN A 353 4.99 -11.17 18.51
CA ASN A 353 6.42 -11.45 18.55
C ASN A 353 6.94 -12.23 17.33
N ALA A 354 6.05 -12.83 16.54
CA ALA A 354 6.40 -13.55 15.31
C ALA A 354 6.52 -12.65 14.08
N THR A 355 6.38 -11.31 14.22
CA THR A 355 6.51 -10.38 13.10
C THR A 355 7.93 -10.28 12.56
N ASP A 356 8.06 -10.10 11.24
CA ASP A 356 9.33 -9.76 10.59
C ASP A 356 9.63 -8.25 10.67
N GLY A 357 8.64 -7.45 11.08
CA GLY A 357 8.71 -6.00 11.11
C GLY A 357 9.44 -5.45 12.33
N ILE A 358 10.09 -4.32 12.14
CA ILE A 358 10.75 -3.52 13.18
C ILE A 358 10.04 -2.17 13.28
N SER A 359 9.68 -1.76 14.51
CA SER A 359 9.05 -0.45 14.70
C SER A 359 9.93 0.69 14.20
N MET A 360 9.34 1.57 13.39
CA MET A 360 9.94 2.81 12.89
C MET A 360 9.71 4.00 13.85
N LEU A 361 9.04 3.79 14.98
CA LEU A 361 8.70 4.89 15.90
C LEU A 361 9.92 5.71 16.34
N PRO A 362 11.09 5.12 16.68
CA PRO A 362 12.27 5.92 17.01
C PRO A 362 12.70 6.85 15.86
N SER A 363 12.67 6.38 14.60
CA SER A 363 12.97 7.22 13.43
C SER A 363 11.97 8.36 13.27
N LEU A 364 10.67 8.07 13.43
CA LEU A 364 9.60 9.08 13.38
C LEU A 364 9.79 10.17 14.44
N LEU A 365 10.29 9.82 15.63
CA LEU A 365 10.54 10.74 16.73
C LEU A 365 11.93 11.40 16.68
N GLY A 366 12.72 11.20 15.60
CA GLY A 366 14.07 11.74 15.47
C GLY A 366 15.11 11.09 16.39
N GLN A 367 14.79 9.94 16.98
CA GLN A 367 15.66 9.18 17.89
C GLN A 367 16.43 8.10 17.12
N THR A 368 17.22 8.53 16.14
CA THR A 368 17.90 7.64 15.18
C THR A 368 18.92 6.70 15.85
N ASP A 369 19.47 7.11 17.00
CA ASP A 369 20.37 6.31 17.83
C ASP A 369 19.69 5.10 18.49
N LYS A 370 18.36 5.14 18.63
CA LYS A 370 17.55 4.05 19.18
C LYS A 370 16.89 3.19 18.10
N GLN A 371 16.94 3.64 16.85
CA GLN A 371 16.31 2.92 15.75
C GLN A 371 17.07 1.63 15.45
N LYS A 372 16.39 0.50 15.61
CA LYS A 372 16.90 -0.80 15.14
C LYS A 372 16.83 -0.84 13.61
N ALA A 373 17.90 -1.29 12.98
CA ALA A 373 17.95 -1.49 11.54
C ALA A 373 17.62 -2.93 11.17
N HIS A 374 17.06 -3.14 10.00
CA HIS A 374 16.98 -4.44 9.39
C HIS A 374 18.37 -4.88 8.91
N ASP A 375 18.73 -6.14 9.13
CA ASP A 375 19.89 -6.76 8.48
C ASP A 375 19.65 -6.90 6.98
N PHE A 376 18.40 -7.14 6.58
CA PHE A 376 17.92 -7.22 5.19
C PHE A 376 16.39 -6.97 5.13
N LEU A 377 15.91 -6.58 3.94
CA LEU A 377 14.49 -6.67 3.57
C LEU A 377 14.31 -7.82 2.58
N PHE A 378 13.14 -8.47 2.62
CA PHE A 378 12.87 -9.68 1.84
C PHE A 378 11.53 -9.64 1.11
N TRP A 379 11.53 -10.12 -0.14
CA TRP A 379 10.34 -10.29 -0.98
C TRP A 379 10.31 -11.68 -1.60
N ASP A 380 9.17 -12.36 -1.55
CA ASP A 380 8.84 -13.57 -2.28
C ASP A 380 7.48 -13.38 -2.95
N PHE A 381 7.49 -13.35 -4.28
CA PHE A 381 6.34 -12.96 -5.08
C PHE A 381 6.04 -14.04 -6.12
N ALA A 382 4.89 -14.73 -5.98
CA ALA A 382 4.50 -15.83 -6.84
C ALA A 382 3.98 -15.41 -8.21
N GLY A 383 3.59 -14.15 -8.37
CA GLY A 383 3.11 -13.61 -9.63
C GLY A 383 4.22 -13.36 -10.66
N TYR A 384 3.81 -13.04 -11.88
CA TYR A 384 4.68 -12.60 -12.99
C TYR A 384 5.91 -13.50 -13.21
N GLY A 385 5.71 -14.81 -13.12
CA GLY A 385 6.74 -15.82 -13.40
C GLY A 385 7.52 -16.26 -12.16
N GLY A 386 7.16 -15.78 -10.97
CA GLY A 386 7.84 -16.07 -9.70
C GLY A 386 9.15 -15.31 -9.54
N GLN A 387 9.24 -14.52 -8.49
CA GLN A 387 10.39 -13.64 -8.22
C GLN A 387 10.74 -13.66 -6.74
N THR A 388 12.03 -13.51 -6.42
CA THR A 388 12.50 -13.23 -5.06
C THR A 388 13.47 -12.07 -5.08
N ALA A 389 13.49 -11.26 -4.03
CA ALA A 389 14.47 -10.20 -3.87
C ALA A 389 14.87 -10.04 -2.41
N VAL A 390 16.12 -9.60 -2.23
CA VAL A 390 16.71 -9.24 -0.93
C VAL A 390 17.38 -7.89 -1.06
N ARG A 391 17.12 -6.99 -0.12
CA ARG A 391 17.91 -5.77 0.06
C ARG A 391 18.71 -5.86 1.35
N MET A 392 20.03 -5.77 1.26
CA MET A 392 20.98 -5.83 2.37
C MET A 392 21.90 -4.59 2.34
N GLY A 393 21.58 -3.61 3.15
CA GLY A 393 22.26 -2.30 3.08
C GLY A 393 22.12 -1.65 1.70
N ASP A 394 23.23 -1.35 1.03
CA ASP A 394 23.26 -0.77 -0.33
C ASP A 394 23.09 -1.83 -1.44
N TRP A 395 23.13 -3.12 -1.11
CA TRP A 395 23.06 -4.19 -2.07
C TRP A 395 21.62 -4.72 -2.25
N LYS A 396 21.27 -5.04 -3.48
CA LYS A 396 20.01 -5.70 -3.81
C LYS A 396 20.25 -6.87 -4.76
N GLY A 397 19.79 -8.04 -4.37
CA GLY A 397 19.78 -9.23 -5.20
C GLY A 397 18.38 -9.59 -5.63
N ILE A 398 18.19 -9.99 -6.88
CA ILE A 398 16.90 -10.35 -7.47
C ILE A 398 17.04 -11.63 -8.27
N ARG A 399 16.08 -12.55 -8.13
CA ARG A 399 15.86 -13.68 -9.04
C ARG A 399 14.49 -13.57 -9.68
N GLN A 400 14.42 -13.84 -10.98
CA GLN A 400 13.20 -13.76 -11.78
C GLN A 400 12.91 -15.05 -12.52
N ASN A 401 11.65 -15.19 -12.98
CA ASN A 401 11.19 -16.32 -13.79
C ASN A 401 11.38 -17.70 -13.14
N LEU A 402 11.35 -17.76 -11.83
CA LEU A 402 11.60 -18.95 -11.03
C LEU A 402 10.58 -20.08 -11.26
N GLN A 403 9.37 -19.77 -11.79
CA GLN A 403 8.39 -20.77 -12.21
C GLN A 403 8.87 -21.59 -13.42
N LYS A 404 9.58 -20.94 -14.35
CA LYS A 404 10.09 -21.57 -15.58
C LYS A 404 11.53 -22.07 -15.41
N ASN A 405 12.34 -21.34 -14.67
CA ASN A 405 13.73 -21.66 -14.41
C ASN A 405 14.01 -21.55 -12.89
N PRO A 406 13.81 -22.65 -12.13
CA PRO A 406 14.07 -22.66 -10.67
C PRO A 406 15.51 -22.33 -10.26
N ASP A 407 16.45 -22.44 -11.19
CA ASP A 407 17.88 -22.13 -11.03
C ASP A 407 18.28 -20.82 -11.75
N ALA A 408 17.31 -19.92 -12.00
CA ALA A 408 17.62 -18.63 -12.61
C ALA A 408 18.73 -17.91 -11.79
N PRO A 409 19.74 -17.32 -12.47
CA PRO A 409 20.86 -16.67 -11.81
C PRO A 409 20.38 -15.48 -10.97
N LEU A 410 21.11 -15.18 -9.92
CA LEU A 410 20.92 -13.96 -9.14
C LEU A 410 21.46 -12.76 -9.94
N GLU A 411 20.64 -11.73 -10.07
CA GLU A 411 21.09 -10.40 -10.46
C GLU A 411 21.47 -9.64 -9.18
N LEU A 412 22.63 -8.95 -9.16
CA LEU A 412 23.11 -8.17 -8.02
C LEU A 412 23.37 -6.72 -8.42
N TYR A 413 22.87 -5.77 -7.62
CA TYR A 413 22.98 -4.34 -7.85
C TYR A 413 23.47 -3.61 -6.61
N ASN A 414 24.32 -2.59 -6.77
CA ASN A 414 24.68 -1.64 -5.72
C ASN A 414 23.82 -0.38 -5.88
N LEU A 415 22.74 -0.26 -5.12
CA LEU A 415 21.77 0.82 -5.28
C LEU A 415 22.30 2.21 -4.93
N LYS A 416 23.40 2.31 -4.20
CA LYS A 416 24.09 3.58 -3.94
C LYS A 416 24.78 4.13 -5.19
N GLN A 417 25.27 3.25 -6.06
CA GLN A 417 25.98 3.60 -7.28
C GLN A 417 25.10 3.50 -8.51
N ASP A 418 24.14 2.58 -8.50
CA ASP A 418 23.25 2.22 -9.60
C ASP A 418 21.82 2.04 -9.09
N ILE A 419 21.15 3.14 -8.74
CA ILE A 419 19.77 3.15 -8.27
C ILE A 419 18.78 2.64 -9.35
N GLY A 420 19.18 2.73 -10.62
CA GLY A 420 18.41 2.29 -11.78
C GLY A 420 18.57 0.81 -12.11
N GLU A 421 19.37 0.05 -11.33
CA GLU A 421 19.54 -1.41 -11.51
C GLU A 421 19.91 -1.79 -12.95
N GLN A 422 20.86 -1.05 -13.57
CA GLN A 422 21.26 -1.21 -14.96
C GLN A 422 22.44 -2.20 -15.15
N HIS A 423 23.30 -2.34 -14.13
CA HIS A 423 24.53 -3.09 -14.20
C HIS A 423 24.54 -4.23 -13.19
N ASN A 424 24.28 -5.45 -13.67
CA ASN A 424 24.42 -6.64 -12.84
C ASN A 424 25.88 -6.94 -12.54
N VAL A 425 26.25 -6.87 -11.26
CA VAL A 425 27.63 -7.06 -10.78
C VAL A 425 27.80 -8.35 -9.96
N ALA A 426 26.94 -9.34 -10.14
CA ALA A 426 26.97 -10.61 -9.37
C ALA A 426 28.32 -11.34 -9.53
N ASP A 427 28.90 -11.34 -10.72
CA ASP A 427 30.19 -11.98 -11.00
C ASP A 427 31.39 -11.19 -10.41
N GLU A 428 31.21 -9.88 -10.16
CA GLU A 428 32.25 -9.02 -9.59
C GLU A 428 32.28 -9.11 -8.05
N PHE A 429 31.13 -9.43 -7.41
CA PHE A 429 30.96 -9.49 -5.95
C PHE A 429 30.35 -10.84 -5.50
N PRO A 430 31.02 -11.98 -5.79
CA PRO A 430 30.48 -13.32 -5.52
C PRO A 430 30.22 -13.58 -4.02
N GLU A 431 30.98 -12.95 -3.12
CA GLU A 431 30.77 -13.06 -1.67
C GLU A 431 29.51 -12.36 -1.19
N ILE A 432 29.08 -11.27 -1.84
CA ILE A 432 27.82 -10.59 -1.56
C ILE A 432 26.65 -11.40 -2.13
N ALA A 433 26.80 -11.87 -3.39
CA ALA A 433 25.82 -12.75 -4.01
C ALA A 433 25.55 -14.00 -3.14
N ALA A 434 26.61 -14.64 -2.64
CA ALA A 434 26.48 -15.82 -1.77
C ALA A 434 25.74 -15.51 -0.44
N LYS A 435 25.97 -14.35 0.17
CA LYS A 435 25.23 -13.92 1.37
C LYS A 435 23.74 -13.74 1.09
N ILE A 436 23.39 -13.10 -0.02
CA ILE A 436 22.01 -12.90 -0.45
C ILE A 436 21.32 -14.23 -0.75
N GLU A 437 22.01 -15.15 -1.43
CA GLU A 437 21.53 -16.50 -1.66
C GLU A 437 21.22 -17.25 -0.34
N ALA A 438 22.11 -17.14 0.64
CA ALA A 438 21.90 -17.74 1.96
C ALA A 438 20.64 -17.16 2.66
N ILE A 439 20.39 -15.84 2.52
CA ILE A 439 19.17 -15.20 3.03
C ILE A 439 17.95 -15.76 2.29
N ILE A 440 17.98 -15.82 0.95
CA ILE A 440 16.87 -16.37 0.16
C ILE A 440 16.54 -17.81 0.61
N CYS A 441 17.54 -18.66 0.77
CA CYS A 441 17.34 -20.05 1.20
C CYS A 441 16.73 -20.16 2.62
N ARG A 442 17.08 -19.24 3.52
CA ARG A 442 16.60 -19.25 4.91
C ARG A 442 15.20 -18.68 5.05
N GLU A 443 14.93 -17.54 4.41
CA GLU A 443 13.69 -16.78 4.60
C GLU A 443 12.53 -17.25 3.73
N ARG A 444 12.82 -18.03 2.70
CA ARG A 444 11.82 -18.52 1.77
C ARG A 444 11.17 -19.79 2.26
N THR A 445 10.09 -19.67 3.03
CA THR A 445 9.30 -20.82 3.50
C THR A 445 8.37 -21.36 2.42
N VAL A 446 8.03 -22.64 2.49
CA VAL A 446 7.04 -23.26 1.59
C VAL A 446 5.67 -22.63 1.85
N PRO A 447 5.04 -22.00 0.87
CA PRO A 447 3.70 -21.41 1.02
C PRO A 447 2.66 -22.47 1.43
N GLU A 448 1.79 -22.15 2.38
CA GLU A 448 0.64 -22.98 2.74
C GLU A 448 -0.29 -23.15 1.52
N VAL A 449 -0.49 -22.10 0.77
CA VAL A 449 -1.31 -22.09 -0.45
C VAL A 449 -0.48 -22.64 -1.61
N GLU A 450 -0.81 -23.84 -2.07
CA GLU A 450 -0.08 -24.56 -3.12
C GLU A 450 0.14 -23.73 -4.39
N LYS A 451 -0.85 -22.94 -4.80
CA LYS A 451 -0.76 -22.06 -5.98
C LYS A 451 0.39 -21.05 -5.92
N PHE A 452 0.86 -20.71 -4.73
CA PHE A 452 1.97 -19.77 -4.57
C PHE A 452 3.34 -20.46 -4.55
N ARG A 453 3.38 -21.79 -4.68
CA ARG A 453 4.62 -22.55 -4.72
C ARG A 453 5.26 -22.43 -6.09
N PHE A 454 6.53 -22.07 -6.12
CA PHE A 454 7.33 -21.94 -7.34
C PHE A 454 8.82 -22.06 -7.02
N GLY A 455 9.62 -22.51 -8.00
CA GLY A 455 11.07 -22.65 -7.82
C GLY A 455 11.46 -23.68 -6.73
N LYS A 456 12.63 -23.48 -6.13
CA LYS A 456 13.16 -24.35 -5.06
C LYS A 456 13.06 -23.68 -3.69
N TYR A 457 12.84 -24.46 -2.65
CA TYR A 457 12.80 -24.02 -1.24
C TYR A 457 13.94 -24.67 -0.48
N GLY A 458 14.70 -23.91 0.30
CA GLY A 458 15.95 -24.35 0.91
C GLY A 458 15.84 -25.46 1.98
N ASN A 459 14.62 -25.71 2.50
CA ASN A 459 14.37 -26.67 3.58
C ASN A 459 13.58 -27.92 3.15
N THR A 460 13.41 -28.18 1.87
CA THR A 460 12.84 -29.44 1.39
C THR A 460 13.98 -30.44 1.14
N THR A 461 14.20 -31.33 2.11
CA THR A 461 14.86 -32.60 1.85
C THR A 461 13.90 -33.44 1.00
N GLU A 462 13.96 -33.33 -0.33
CA GLU A 462 13.57 -34.34 -1.32
C GLU A 462 14.47 -34.18 -2.56
#